data_36afdca06514bd2e96fca1ab7af383b2
#
_entry.id   36afdca06514bd2e96fca1ab7af383b2
#
_cell.length_a   1.000
_cell.length_b   1.000
_cell.length_c   1.000
_cell.angle_alpha   90.00
_cell.angle_beta   90.00
_cell.angle_gamma   90.00
#
_symmetry.space_group_name_H-M   'P 1'
#
loop_
_entity.id
_entity.type
_entity.pdbx_description
1 polymer ?
#
loop_
_entity_poly.entity_id
_entity_poly.type
_entity_poly.pdbx_seq_one_letter_code
_entity_poly.pdbx_strand_id
1 'polypeptide(L)'
;MSLGLKYKNNEQIFAERQRGGVPYLSYPLFENTGIVNHGFSTRLGGVSTGCFSSMNISLTRGDDPEAVKKNRELIAQAIGVEVADFTYTQQTHTTNVKRVYARERGQSFPETDGMITDVPGICLVTSYADCVPLYFVDPVKKVIGLSHSGWRGTVGKIGKVTVEKMEEEFGCDPADILGAVGPSICQDCYEVSEDVIENGKYQLNLWKANESVFLESGILPEHIAVTNVCTHCNPDILFSHRTTGNERGTLSAFLALKK
;
A
#
# COMPACT_ATOMS: atom_id res chain seq x y z
N MET A 1 8.19 21.05 0.85
CA MET A 1 8.63 20.84 2.27
C MET A 1 9.15 19.42 2.34
N SER A 2 10.34 19.17 2.89
CA SER A 2 10.85 17.80 3.06
C SER A 2 10.31 17.21 4.34
N LEU A 3 9.87 15.95 4.30
CA LEU A 3 9.40 15.20 5.48
C LEU A 3 10.57 14.72 6.36
N GLY A 4 11.80 14.84 5.89
CA GLY A 4 12.98 14.33 6.61
C GLY A 4 13.09 12.81 6.58
N LEU A 5 12.52 12.16 5.57
CA LEU A 5 12.64 10.71 5.37
C LEU A 5 14.10 10.30 5.17
N LYS A 6 14.47 9.18 5.79
CA LYS A 6 15.75 8.50 5.57
C LYS A 6 15.55 7.51 4.42
N TYR A 7 16.11 7.83 3.27
CA TYR A 7 16.10 6.96 2.09
C TYR A 7 17.27 5.99 2.13
N LYS A 8 17.09 4.77 1.60
CA LYS A 8 18.14 3.75 1.51
C LYS A 8 19.10 3.95 0.32
N ASN A 9 18.69 4.73 -0.67
CA ASN A 9 19.50 5.15 -1.83
C ASN A 9 19.02 6.52 -2.31
N ASN A 10 19.67 7.07 -3.33
CA ASN A 10 19.38 8.39 -3.89
C ASN A 10 18.37 8.36 -5.05
N GLU A 11 17.73 7.23 -5.32
CA GLU A 11 16.74 7.13 -6.38
C GLU A 11 15.46 7.88 -5.99
N GLN A 12 14.89 8.62 -6.93
CA GLN A 12 13.67 9.38 -6.70
C GLN A 12 12.42 8.56 -7.05
N ILE A 13 12.09 7.62 -6.17
CA ILE A 13 10.94 6.72 -6.34
C ILE A 13 9.62 7.42 -5.99
N PHE A 14 9.66 8.28 -4.96
CA PHE A 14 8.49 8.97 -4.43
C PHE A 14 8.56 10.47 -4.66
N ALA A 15 7.37 11.08 -4.73
CA ALA A 15 7.16 12.49 -4.50
C ALA A 15 6.50 12.67 -3.11
N GLU A 16 7.16 13.47 -2.25
CA GLU A 16 6.56 13.93 -1.00
C GLU A 16 5.50 14.98 -1.33
N ARG A 17 4.25 14.70 -0.99
CA ARG A 17 3.10 15.58 -1.23
C ARG A 17 2.52 16.07 0.07
N GLN A 18 1.93 17.26 0.05
CA GLN A 18 1.18 17.80 1.18
C GLN A 18 -0.04 18.58 0.67
N ARG A 19 -1.21 18.28 1.20
CA ARG A 19 -2.43 19.02 0.91
C ARG A 19 -3.27 19.13 2.17
N GLY A 20 -3.80 20.32 2.47
CA GLY A 20 -4.57 20.56 3.69
C GLY A 20 -3.83 20.25 4.98
N GLY A 21 -2.48 20.36 5.00
CA GLY A 21 -1.66 20.02 6.17
C GLY A 21 -1.32 18.52 6.30
N VAL A 22 -1.86 17.66 5.43
CA VAL A 22 -1.65 16.20 5.47
C VAL A 22 -0.55 15.80 4.50
N PRO A 23 0.59 15.28 4.98
CA PRO A 23 1.64 14.76 4.12
C PRO A 23 1.39 13.30 3.75
N TYR A 24 1.71 12.96 2.48
CA TYR A 24 1.64 11.60 1.94
C TYR A 24 2.70 11.40 0.86
N LEU A 25 2.97 10.15 0.51
CA LEU A 25 3.89 9.79 -0.56
C LEU A 25 3.09 9.38 -1.81
N SER A 26 3.51 9.84 -2.98
CA SER A 26 2.94 9.46 -4.28
C SER A 26 4.04 8.95 -5.22
N TYR A 27 3.65 8.29 -6.30
CA TYR A 27 4.59 7.79 -7.31
C TYR A 27 4.49 8.63 -8.58
N PRO A 28 5.57 9.33 -9.01
CA PRO A 28 5.61 9.99 -10.31
C PRO A 28 5.22 9.06 -11.46
N LEU A 29 5.61 7.76 -11.37
CA LEU A 29 5.23 6.72 -12.33
C LEU A 29 3.71 6.68 -12.59
N PHE A 30 2.90 6.76 -11.55
CA PHE A 30 1.43 6.74 -11.66
C PHE A 30 0.84 8.13 -11.94
N GLU A 31 1.43 9.19 -11.37
CA GLU A 31 0.99 10.57 -11.63
C GLU A 31 1.04 10.89 -13.14
N ASN A 32 2.09 10.43 -13.83
CA ASN A 32 2.31 10.66 -15.25
C ASN A 32 1.22 10.02 -16.15
N THR A 33 0.51 9.00 -15.67
CA THR A 33 -0.62 8.42 -16.40
C THR A 33 -1.82 9.35 -16.47
N GLY A 34 -1.96 10.25 -15.51
CA GLY A 34 -3.09 11.17 -15.38
C GLY A 34 -4.42 10.51 -14.96
N ILE A 35 -4.53 9.18 -14.90
CA ILE A 35 -5.80 8.45 -14.73
C ILE A 35 -6.12 8.06 -13.28
N VAL A 36 -5.17 8.15 -12.34
CA VAL A 36 -5.38 7.72 -10.95
C VAL A 36 -5.18 8.84 -9.94
N ASN A 37 -5.89 8.74 -8.82
CA ASN A 37 -5.56 9.34 -7.54
C ASN A 37 -4.96 8.23 -6.66
N HIS A 38 -3.82 8.48 -6.03
CA HIS A 38 -3.15 7.49 -5.20
C HIS A 38 -2.28 8.14 -4.14
N GLY A 39 -1.92 7.37 -3.13
CA GLY A 39 -1.00 7.80 -2.10
C GLY A 39 -0.71 6.72 -1.08
N PHE A 40 0.37 6.92 -0.34
CA PHE A 40 0.68 6.18 0.88
C PHE A 40 0.72 7.17 2.05
N SER A 41 -0.08 6.93 3.08
CA SER A 41 -0.16 7.84 4.23
C SER A 41 1.13 7.85 5.03
N THR A 42 1.39 8.98 5.68
CA THR A 42 2.35 9.04 6.79
C THR A 42 1.60 8.95 8.13
N ARG A 43 2.31 8.96 9.26
CA ARG A 43 1.69 9.10 10.58
C ARG A 43 1.37 10.54 10.97
N LEU A 44 1.68 11.51 10.09
CA LEU A 44 1.59 12.94 10.36
C LEU A 44 0.30 13.57 9.80
N GLY A 45 -0.09 14.70 10.37
CA GLY A 45 -1.18 15.53 9.85
C GLY A 45 -2.60 15.10 10.27
N GLY A 46 -2.72 14.12 11.17
CA GLY A 46 -3.98 13.68 11.74
C GLY A 46 -4.29 14.26 13.10
N VAL A 47 -5.33 13.73 13.76
CA VAL A 47 -5.84 14.22 15.06
C VAL A 47 -5.78 13.18 16.19
N SER A 48 -5.40 11.92 15.89
CA SER A 48 -5.22 10.89 16.91
C SER A 48 -4.07 11.22 17.85
N THR A 49 -4.11 10.70 19.08
CA THR A 49 -3.15 10.98 20.16
C THR A 49 -2.45 9.70 20.65
N GLY A 50 -1.49 9.85 21.56
CA GLY A 50 -0.77 8.72 22.15
C GLY A 50 -0.02 7.89 21.12
N CYS A 51 -0.08 6.58 21.23
CA CYS A 51 0.57 5.65 20.30
C CYS A 51 0.01 5.71 18.86
N PHE A 52 -1.19 6.28 18.68
CA PHE A 52 -1.85 6.49 17.38
C PHE A 52 -1.49 7.82 16.72
N SER A 53 -0.69 8.66 17.37
CA SER A 53 -0.35 10.01 16.91
C SER A 53 0.39 9.99 15.56
N SER A 54 -0.20 10.66 14.56
CA SER A 54 -1.46 11.41 14.58
C SER A 54 -2.46 10.92 13.52
N MET A 55 -2.04 10.28 12.42
CA MET A 55 -2.84 9.88 11.26
C MET A 55 -3.14 8.38 11.27
N ASN A 56 -3.67 7.84 12.37
CA ASN A 56 -4.16 6.48 12.36
C ASN A 56 -5.49 6.39 11.60
N ILE A 57 -5.62 5.40 10.68
CA ILE A 57 -6.77 5.23 9.79
C ILE A 57 -7.58 3.98 10.14
N SER A 58 -7.03 3.11 10.99
CA SER A 58 -7.66 1.85 11.38
C SER A 58 -8.64 2.00 12.55
N LEU A 59 -9.87 1.50 12.38
CA LEU A 59 -10.88 1.42 13.45
C LEU A 59 -10.66 0.22 14.40
N THR A 60 -9.79 -0.72 14.06
CA THR A 60 -9.63 -1.99 14.79
C THR A 60 -8.44 -2.01 15.74
N ARG A 61 -7.78 -0.85 15.96
CA ARG A 61 -6.56 -0.76 16.79
C ARG A 61 -6.81 -0.22 18.20
N GLY A 62 -8.04 0.20 18.51
CA GLY A 62 -8.40 0.74 19.83
C GLY A 62 -8.21 2.24 19.97
N ASP A 63 -8.08 2.97 18.86
CA ASP A 63 -8.09 4.42 18.81
C ASP A 63 -9.51 4.98 18.95
N ASP A 64 -9.64 6.27 19.24
CA ASP A 64 -10.92 6.99 19.25
C ASP A 64 -11.57 6.94 17.84
N PRO A 65 -12.78 6.38 17.71
CA PRO A 65 -13.48 6.29 16.42
C PRO A 65 -13.69 7.65 15.73
N GLU A 66 -13.93 8.73 16.49
CA GLU A 66 -14.13 10.06 15.91
C GLU A 66 -12.80 10.63 15.38
N ALA A 67 -11.69 10.38 16.07
CA ALA A 67 -10.37 10.73 15.56
C ALA A 67 -10.04 9.98 14.28
N VAL A 68 -10.31 8.67 14.22
CA VAL A 68 -10.10 7.85 13.00
C VAL A 68 -10.99 8.34 11.85
N LYS A 69 -12.25 8.66 12.12
CA LYS A 69 -13.17 9.23 11.12
C LYS A 69 -12.61 10.54 10.56
N LYS A 70 -12.14 11.42 11.45
CA LYS A 70 -11.53 12.70 11.03
C LYS A 70 -10.26 12.50 10.21
N ASN A 71 -9.41 11.55 10.59
CA ASN A 71 -8.21 11.21 9.83
C ASN A 71 -8.54 10.70 8.43
N ARG A 72 -9.60 9.90 8.28
CA ARG A 72 -10.09 9.43 6.97
C ARG A 72 -10.56 10.59 6.08
N GLU A 73 -11.28 11.57 6.66
CA GLU A 73 -11.68 12.78 5.93
C GLU A 73 -10.46 13.58 5.44
N LEU A 74 -9.49 13.79 6.32
CA LEU A 74 -8.27 14.53 6.04
C LEU A 74 -7.45 13.89 4.91
N ILE A 75 -7.19 12.59 5.00
CA ILE A 75 -6.41 11.90 3.97
C ILE A 75 -7.17 11.78 2.65
N ALA A 76 -8.49 11.55 2.67
CA ALA A 76 -9.32 11.52 1.47
C ALA A 76 -9.23 12.84 0.70
N GLN A 77 -9.38 13.98 1.40
CA GLN A 77 -9.21 15.30 0.83
C GLN A 77 -7.80 15.51 0.26
N ALA A 78 -6.75 15.03 0.97
CA ALA A 78 -5.37 15.19 0.54
C ALA A 78 -5.09 14.47 -0.79
N ILE A 79 -5.55 13.23 -0.94
CA ILE A 79 -5.35 12.44 -2.17
C ILE A 79 -6.39 12.70 -3.26
N GLY A 80 -7.46 13.46 -2.96
CA GLY A 80 -8.48 13.87 -3.94
C GLY A 80 -9.54 12.82 -4.22
N VAL A 81 -10.01 12.11 -3.18
CA VAL A 81 -11.10 11.12 -3.22
C VAL A 81 -12.11 11.41 -2.10
N GLU A 82 -13.27 10.75 -2.13
CA GLU A 82 -14.27 10.82 -1.06
C GLU A 82 -14.12 9.65 -0.09
N VAL A 83 -14.41 9.88 1.21
CA VAL A 83 -14.40 8.80 2.22
C VAL A 83 -15.38 7.69 1.86
N ALA A 84 -16.52 8.06 1.24
CA ALA A 84 -17.53 7.10 0.78
C ALA A 84 -17.04 6.18 -0.35
N ASP A 85 -15.94 6.53 -1.02
CA ASP A 85 -15.30 5.72 -2.06
C ASP A 85 -14.38 4.64 -1.48
N PHE A 86 -14.00 4.74 -0.19
CA PHE A 86 -13.04 3.85 0.46
C PHE A 86 -13.58 2.43 0.57
N THR A 87 -12.97 1.52 -0.15
CA THR A 87 -13.29 0.09 -0.17
C THR A 87 -12.10 -0.68 0.39
N TYR A 88 -12.34 -1.53 1.40
CA TYR A 88 -11.31 -2.07 2.27
C TYR A 88 -11.12 -3.57 2.13
N THR A 89 -9.92 -4.03 2.42
CA THR A 89 -9.60 -5.43 2.73
C THR A 89 -9.61 -5.66 4.26
N GLN A 90 -10.07 -6.83 4.71
CA GLN A 90 -9.77 -7.37 6.04
C GLN A 90 -8.65 -8.39 5.88
N GLN A 91 -7.43 -7.89 5.94
CA GLN A 91 -6.21 -8.62 5.62
C GLN A 91 -5.92 -9.72 6.64
N THR A 92 -5.69 -10.93 6.16
CA THR A 92 -5.37 -12.12 6.95
C THR A 92 -4.09 -12.81 6.47
N HIS A 93 -3.27 -12.12 5.67
CA HIS A 93 -2.00 -12.61 5.12
C HIS A 93 -2.18 -13.80 4.17
N THR A 94 -3.22 -13.76 3.37
CA THR A 94 -3.52 -14.73 2.29
C THR A 94 -3.02 -14.23 0.94
N THR A 95 -3.38 -14.95 -0.12
CA THR A 95 -3.23 -14.49 -1.51
C THR A 95 -4.57 -14.23 -2.19
N ASN A 96 -5.63 -14.05 -1.40
CA ASN A 96 -6.97 -13.79 -1.92
C ASN A 96 -7.06 -12.39 -2.49
N VAL A 97 -7.33 -12.30 -3.80
CA VAL A 97 -7.55 -11.06 -4.54
C VAL A 97 -8.98 -11.02 -5.04
N LYS A 98 -9.71 -9.95 -4.74
CA LYS A 98 -11.13 -9.77 -5.11
C LYS A 98 -11.29 -8.74 -6.21
N ARG A 99 -12.09 -9.04 -7.25
CA ARG A 99 -12.66 -8.03 -8.14
C ARG A 99 -13.76 -7.25 -7.41
N VAL A 100 -13.68 -5.92 -7.43
CA VAL A 100 -14.64 -5.02 -6.80
C VAL A 100 -15.52 -4.39 -7.88
N TYR A 101 -16.83 -4.55 -7.73
CA TYR A 101 -17.84 -4.01 -8.64
C TYR A 101 -18.43 -2.69 -8.09
N ALA A 102 -19.08 -1.90 -8.96
CA ALA A 102 -19.67 -0.60 -8.58
C ALA A 102 -20.62 -0.67 -7.36
N ARG A 103 -21.43 -1.75 -7.26
CA ARG A 103 -22.35 -1.99 -6.12
C ARG A 103 -21.66 -2.30 -4.79
N GLU A 104 -20.37 -2.58 -4.83
CA GLU A 104 -19.56 -2.95 -3.66
C GLU A 104 -18.70 -1.79 -3.15
N ARG A 105 -18.86 -0.60 -3.73
CA ARG A 105 -18.22 0.63 -3.27
C ARG A 105 -18.50 0.87 -1.77
N GLY A 106 -17.48 1.22 -1.02
CA GLY A 106 -17.59 1.51 0.41
C GLY A 106 -17.62 0.28 1.33
N GLN A 107 -17.55 -0.94 0.76
CA GLN A 107 -17.58 -2.17 1.53
C GLN A 107 -16.20 -2.59 2.05
N SER A 108 -16.22 -3.54 2.97
CA SER A 108 -15.03 -4.19 3.51
C SER A 108 -15.14 -5.71 3.32
N PHE A 109 -14.09 -6.34 2.76
CA PHE A 109 -14.11 -7.75 2.38
C PHE A 109 -13.28 -8.59 3.35
N PRO A 110 -13.90 -9.59 4.00
CA PRO A 110 -13.18 -10.51 4.88
C PRO A 110 -12.19 -11.39 4.10
N GLU A 111 -11.14 -11.85 4.79
CA GLU A 111 -10.13 -12.79 4.28
C GLU A 111 -9.58 -12.41 2.90
N THR A 112 -9.40 -11.10 2.67
CA THR A 112 -8.98 -10.54 1.40
C THR A 112 -7.74 -9.69 1.63
N ASP A 113 -6.69 -9.95 0.86
CA ASP A 113 -5.42 -9.23 0.93
C ASP A 113 -5.13 -8.40 -0.34
N GLY A 114 -5.92 -8.55 -1.40
CA GLY A 114 -5.83 -7.77 -2.61
C GLY A 114 -7.19 -7.46 -3.22
N MET A 115 -7.26 -6.36 -3.96
CA MET A 115 -8.44 -5.94 -4.72
C MET A 115 -8.04 -5.41 -6.09
N ILE A 116 -8.90 -5.66 -7.09
CA ILE A 116 -8.78 -5.10 -8.44
C ILE A 116 -10.12 -4.48 -8.87
N THR A 117 -10.09 -3.45 -9.71
CA THR A 117 -11.30 -2.82 -10.26
C THR A 117 -11.01 -1.99 -11.52
N ASP A 118 -12.00 -1.89 -12.40
CA ASP A 118 -12.09 -0.98 -13.54
C ASP A 118 -13.09 0.17 -13.30
N VAL A 119 -13.65 0.28 -12.09
CA VAL A 119 -14.72 1.22 -11.78
C VAL A 119 -14.17 2.54 -11.25
N PRO A 120 -14.35 3.68 -11.98
CA PRO A 120 -13.98 4.99 -11.47
C PRO A 120 -14.74 5.35 -10.19
N GLY A 121 -14.05 6.03 -9.26
CA GLY A 121 -14.63 6.46 -7.99
C GLY A 121 -14.74 5.37 -6.93
N ILE A 122 -14.18 4.16 -7.15
CA ILE A 122 -13.84 3.23 -6.07
C ILE A 122 -12.40 3.53 -5.66
N CYS A 123 -12.17 3.76 -4.37
CA CYS A 123 -10.83 3.90 -3.80
C CYS A 123 -10.47 2.64 -3.04
N LEU A 124 -9.57 1.84 -3.59
CA LEU A 124 -9.01 0.67 -2.94
C LEU A 124 -8.13 1.11 -1.77
N VAL A 125 -8.36 0.53 -0.58
CA VAL A 125 -7.63 0.87 0.64
C VAL A 125 -7.12 -0.40 1.32
N THR A 126 -5.81 -0.44 1.57
CA THR A 126 -5.15 -1.52 2.32
C THR A 126 -4.31 -0.92 3.46
N SER A 127 -4.04 -1.70 4.50
CA SER A 127 -3.48 -1.21 5.76
C SER A 127 -2.12 -1.82 6.09
N TYR A 128 -1.21 -1.02 6.68
CA TYR A 128 0.19 -1.41 6.84
C TYR A 128 0.81 -0.92 8.14
N ALA A 129 1.76 -1.72 8.61
CA ALA A 129 2.86 -1.34 9.47
C ALA A 129 3.93 -2.43 9.27
N ASP A 130 4.87 -2.17 8.37
CA ASP A 130 5.99 -2.99 7.90
C ASP A 130 5.72 -3.90 6.70
N CYS A 131 4.52 -4.48 6.54
CA CYS A 131 4.19 -5.26 5.34
C CYS A 131 4.22 -4.39 4.07
N VAL A 132 4.33 -5.03 2.91
CA VAL A 132 4.56 -4.38 1.61
C VAL A 132 3.25 -4.05 0.90
N PRO A 133 2.99 -2.77 0.57
CA PRO A 133 1.95 -2.40 -0.39
C PRO A 133 2.39 -2.71 -1.81
N LEU A 134 1.55 -3.38 -2.58
CA LEU A 134 1.75 -3.63 -4.01
C LEU A 134 0.66 -2.90 -4.78
N TYR A 135 1.07 -1.94 -5.61
CA TYR A 135 0.19 -1.16 -6.47
C TYR A 135 0.31 -1.63 -7.92
N PHE A 136 -0.81 -1.65 -8.63
CA PHE A 136 -0.90 -2.01 -10.04
C PHE A 136 -1.81 -1.01 -10.76
N VAL A 137 -1.32 -0.48 -11.89
CA VAL A 137 -2.09 0.42 -12.75
C VAL A 137 -1.89 0.00 -14.19
N ASP A 138 -2.95 -0.43 -14.85
CA ASP A 138 -2.98 -0.61 -16.30
C ASP A 138 -3.59 0.65 -16.93
N PRO A 139 -2.80 1.52 -17.59
CA PRO A 139 -3.30 2.73 -18.20
C PRO A 139 -4.07 2.48 -19.51
N VAL A 140 -3.84 1.33 -20.16
CA VAL A 140 -4.48 0.96 -21.42
C VAL A 140 -5.90 0.49 -21.18
N LYS A 141 -6.07 -0.46 -20.26
CA LYS A 141 -7.38 -1.01 -19.87
C LYS A 141 -8.12 -0.15 -18.84
N LYS A 142 -7.41 0.79 -18.21
CA LYS A 142 -7.91 1.60 -17.07
C LYS A 142 -8.37 0.71 -15.94
N VAL A 143 -7.50 -0.19 -15.51
CA VAL A 143 -7.69 -1.12 -14.40
C VAL A 143 -6.67 -0.81 -13.33
N ILE A 144 -7.08 -0.93 -12.08
CA ILE A 144 -6.19 -0.76 -10.92
C ILE A 144 -6.25 -1.99 -10.01
N GLY A 145 -5.14 -2.26 -9.34
CA GLY A 145 -5.03 -3.27 -8.30
C GLY A 145 -4.22 -2.76 -7.10
N LEU A 146 -4.58 -3.20 -5.91
CA LEU A 146 -3.87 -2.88 -4.69
C LEU A 146 -3.87 -4.10 -3.78
N SER A 147 -2.67 -4.60 -3.42
CA SER A 147 -2.50 -5.82 -2.64
C SER A 147 -1.56 -5.65 -1.46
N HIS A 148 -1.85 -6.35 -0.36
CA HIS A 148 -1.05 -6.42 0.84
C HIS A 148 -0.14 -7.65 0.80
N SER A 149 1.16 -7.44 0.82
CA SER A 149 2.17 -8.49 0.79
C SER A 149 3.01 -8.48 2.07
N GLY A 150 2.55 -9.20 3.10
CA GLY A 150 3.40 -9.63 4.20
C GLY A 150 4.31 -10.77 3.72
N TRP A 151 5.14 -11.36 4.60
CA TRP A 151 6.02 -12.45 4.20
C TRP A 151 5.26 -13.65 3.60
N ARG A 152 4.08 -14.02 4.17
CA ARG A 152 3.25 -15.10 3.62
C ARG A 152 2.72 -14.77 2.23
N GLY A 153 2.22 -13.53 2.03
CA GLY A 153 1.76 -13.05 0.72
C GLY A 153 2.89 -12.98 -0.29
N THR A 154 4.11 -12.62 0.14
CA THR A 154 5.31 -12.61 -0.71
C THR A 154 5.68 -14.03 -1.16
N VAL A 155 5.75 -14.99 -0.22
CA VAL A 155 6.03 -16.41 -0.55
C VAL A 155 4.92 -17.00 -1.43
N GLY A 156 3.65 -16.68 -1.12
CA GLY A 156 2.50 -17.08 -1.94
C GLY A 156 2.34 -16.29 -3.24
N LYS A 157 3.25 -15.35 -3.53
CA LYS A 157 3.28 -14.55 -4.77
C LYS A 157 1.98 -13.79 -5.04
N ILE A 158 1.40 -13.12 -4.02
CA ILE A 158 0.15 -12.35 -4.20
C ILE A 158 0.25 -11.31 -5.33
N GLY A 159 1.45 -10.76 -5.59
CA GLY A 159 1.69 -9.87 -6.72
C GLY A 159 1.35 -10.53 -8.05
N LYS A 160 1.80 -11.79 -8.28
CA LYS A 160 1.49 -12.58 -9.46
C LYS A 160 0.00 -12.91 -9.53
N VAL A 161 -0.60 -13.37 -8.43
CA VAL A 161 -2.05 -13.63 -8.36
C VAL A 161 -2.87 -12.40 -8.73
N THR A 162 -2.40 -11.20 -8.34
CA THR A 162 -3.07 -9.94 -8.71
C THR A 162 -2.99 -9.66 -10.20
N VAL A 163 -1.81 -9.83 -10.82
CA VAL A 163 -1.61 -9.66 -12.28
C VAL A 163 -2.46 -10.67 -13.05
N GLU A 164 -2.37 -11.97 -12.73
CA GLU A 164 -3.17 -13.03 -13.37
C GLU A 164 -4.67 -12.72 -13.31
N LYS A 165 -5.14 -12.20 -12.16
CA LYS A 165 -6.53 -11.81 -12.02
C LYS A 165 -6.90 -10.56 -12.83
N MET A 166 -5.97 -9.61 -13.04
CA MET A 166 -6.16 -8.49 -13.96
C MET A 166 -6.23 -8.94 -15.41
N GLU A 167 -5.41 -9.95 -15.80
CA GLU A 167 -5.49 -10.57 -17.12
C GLU A 167 -6.83 -11.30 -17.33
N GLU A 168 -7.21 -12.17 -16.40
CA GLU A 168 -8.43 -12.98 -16.47
C GLU A 168 -9.72 -12.14 -16.53
N GLU A 169 -9.81 -11.13 -15.68
CA GLU A 169 -11.06 -10.36 -15.46
C GLU A 169 -11.23 -9.19 -16.44
N PHE A 170 -10.12 -8.65 -16.97
CA PHE A 170 -10.13 -7.41 -17.75
C PHE A 170 -9.33 -7.50 -19.06
N GLY A 171 -8.58 -8.58 -19.29
CA GLY A 171 -7.71 -8.74 -20.46
C GLY A 171 -6.56 -7.75 -20.46
N CYS A 172 -6.00 -7.45 -19.28
CA CYS A 172 -4.78 -6.66 -19.14
C CYS A 172 -3.60 -7.43 -19.76
N ASP A 173 -2.66 -6.70 -20.37
CA ASP A 173 -1.35 -7.26 -20.73
C ASP A 173 -0.37 -6.89 -19.61
N PRO A 174 0.33 -7.86 -18.99
CA PRO A 174 1.33 -7.55 -17.96
C PRO A 174 2.38 -6.52 -18.39
N ALA A 175 2.71 -6.48 -19.70
CA ALA A 175 3.64 -5.50 -20.24
C ALA A 175 3.12 -4.06 -20.20
N ASP A 176 1.81 -3.84 -20.14
CA ASP A 176 1.18 -2.53 -20.01
C ASP A 176 1.02 -2.10 -18.54
N ILE A 177 1.14 -3.05 -17.58
CA ILE A 177 0.92 -2.77 -16.16
C ILE A 177 2.13 -2.02 -15.58
N LEU A 178 1.85 -0.90 -14.91
CA LEU A 178 2.80 -0.21 -14.06
C LEU A 178 2.66 -0.77 -12.63
N GLY A 179 3.77 -1.22 -12.04
CA GLY A 179 3.82 -1.80 -10.70
C GLY A 179 4.61 -0.95 -9.71
N ALA A 180 4.19 -0.89 -8.45
CA ALA A 180 5.02 -0.32 -7.41
C ALA A 180 5.03 -1.14 -6.13
N VAL A 181 6.22 -1.34 -5.57
CA VAL A 181 6.49 -1.88 -4.23
C VAL A 181 6.58 -0.70 -3.28
N GLY A 182 5.68 -0.62 -2.30
CA GLY A 182 5.53 0.56 -1.44
C GLY A 182 6.39 0.56 -0.17
N PRO A 183 6.34 1.68 0.59
CA PRO A 183 7.08 1.81 1.84
C PRO A 183 6.76 0.69 2.81
N SER A 184 7.79 0.02 3.30
CA SER A 184 7.70 -1.17 4.14
C SER A 184 9.02 -1.42 4.85
N ILE A 185 9.14 -2.46 5.65
CA ILE A 185 10.38 -2.76 6.36
C ILE A 185 11.47 -3.22 5.39
N CYS A 186 12.69 -2.66 5.52
CA CYS A 186 13.84 -3.04 4.70
C CYS A 186 14.51 -4.32 5.22
N GLN A 187 15.35 -4.93 4.39
CA GLN A 187 16.10 -6.15 4.72
C GLN A 187 16.86 -6.02 6.03
N ASP A 188 17.63 -4.95 6.24
CA ASP A 188 18.47 -4.78 7.44
C ASP A 188 17.66 -4.75 8.74
N CYS A 189 16.38 -4.40 8.66
CA CYS A 189 15.47 -4.31 9.81
C CYS A 189 14.54 -5.51 9.95
N TYR A 190 14.49 -6.40 8.93
CA TYR A 190 13.55 -7.51 8.91
C TYR A 190 14.23 -8.85 9.14
N GLU A 191 14.68 -9.05 10.38
CA GLU A 191 15.13 -10.36 10.87
C GLU A 191 13.90 -11.27 11.04
N VAL A 192 13.96 -12.45 10.45
CA VAL A 192 12.98 -13.54 10.56
C VAL A 192 13.65 -14.77 11.16
N SER A 193 12.88 -15.59 11.85
CA SER A 193 13.33 -16.80 12.54
C SER A 193 12.69 -18.06 11.95
N GLU A 194 12.72 -19.16 12.70
CA GLU A 194 12.28 -20.50 12.29
C GLU A 194 10.83 -20.56 11.75
N ASP A 195 9.98 -19.59 12.09
CA ASP A 195 8.60 -19.48 11.53
C ASP A 195 8.58 -19.25 10.02
N VAL A 196 9.70 -18.79 9.45
CA VAL A 196 9.80 -18.37 8.05
C VAL A 196 10.82 -19.19 7.27
N ILE A 197 11.88 -19.66 7.94
CA ILE A 197 12.96 -20.47 7.37
C ILE A 197 13.40 -21.59 8.31
N GLU A 198 13.73 -22.75 7.76
CA GLU A 198 14.38 -23.82 8.50
C GLU A 198 15.85 -23.44 8.81
N ASN A 199 16.25 -23.58 10.06
CA ASN A 199 17.64 -23.39 10.54
C ASN A 199 18.18 -21.95 10.63
N GLY A 200 17.66 -21.13 11.55
CA GLY A 200 18.33 -19.93 12.04
C GLY A 200 17.64 -18.61 11.75
N LYS A 201 18.39 -17.53 11.94
CA LYS A 201 17.91 -16.15 11.69
C LYS A 201 18.37 -15.69 10.32
N TYR A 202 17.47 -15.03 9.59
CA TYR A 202 17.73 -14.50 8.26
C TYR A 202 17.19 -13.09 8.10
N GLN A 203 17.89 -12.27 7.31
CA GLN A 203 17.45 -10.91 6.94
C GLN A 203 16.67 -11.00 5.62
N LEU A 204 15.33 -11.02 5.71
CA LEU A 204 14.50 -11.20 4.53
C LEU A 204 14.30 -9.89 3.75
N ASN A 205 14.63 -9.90 2.46
CA ASN A 205 14.42 -8.78 1.56
C ASN A 205 13.08 -8.89 0.85
N LEU A 206 12.01 -8.36 1.50
CA LEU A 206 10.67 -8.34 0.91
C LEU A 206 10.60 -7.47 -0.35
N TRP A 207 11.40 -6.39 -0.44
CA TRP A 207 11.39 -5.51 -1.60
C TRP A 207 11.87 -6.26 -2.85
N LYS A 208 13.04 -6.89 -2.74
CA LYS A 208 13.61 -7.66 -3.86
C LYS A 208 12.76 -8.88 -4.23
N ALA A 209 12.17 -9.54 -3.24
CA ALA A 209 11.29 -10.69 -3.49
C ALA A 209 10.02 -10.28 -4.27
N ASN A 210 9.37 -9.17 -3.88
CA ASN A 210 8.18 -8.68 -4.61
C ASN A 210 8.53 -8.09 -5.98
N GLU A 211 9.69 -7.43 -6.13
CA GLU A 211 10.21 -7.01 -7.45
C GLU A 211 10.39 -8.22 -8.38
N SER A 212 11.00 -9.30 -7.88
CA SER A 212 11.16 -10.53 -8.66
C SER A 212 9.82 -11.15 -9.06
N VAL A 213 8.82 -11.11 -8.16
CA VAL A 213 7.45 -11.57 -8.47
C VAL A 213 6.81 -10.73 -9.58
N PHE A 214 7.01 -9.40 -9.59
CA PHE A 214 6.51 -8.53 -10.66
C PHE A 214 7.14 -8.89 -12.01
N LEU A 215 8.46 -9.06 -12.05
CA LEU A 215 9.17 -9.48 -13.27
C LEU A 215 8.71 -10.85 -13.76
N GLU A 216 8.57 -11.82 -12.85
CA GLU A 216 8.04 -13.16 -13.16
C GLU A 216 6.59 -13.12 -13.69
N SER A 217 5.84 -12.07 -13.35
CA SER A 217 4.46 -11.87 -13.82
C SER A 217 4.38 -11.20 -15.20
N GLY A 218 5.52 -10.83 -15.80
CA GLY A 218 5.60 -10.17 -17.10
C GLY A 218 5.55 -8.65 -17.07
N ILE A 219 5.52 -8.02 -15.89
CA ILE A 219 5.65 -6.56 -15.81
C ILE A 219 7.07 -6.16 -16.25
N LEU A 220 7.17 -5.17 -17.14
CA LEU A 220 8.46 -4.72 -17.67
C LEU A 220 9.31 -4.05 -16.59
N PRO A 221 10.65 -4.23 -16.58
CA PRO A 221 11.53 -3.63 -15.58
C PRO A 221 11.37 -2.10 -15.44
N GLU A 222 11.21 -1.39 -16.56
CA GLU A 222 11.00 0.06 -16.62
C GLU A 222 9.63 0.51 -16.09
N HIS A 223 8.70 -0.43 -15.92
CA HIS A 223 7.37 -0.20 -15.35
C HIS A 223 7.32 -0.45 -13.83
N ILE A 224 8.44 -0.81 -13.21
CA ILE A 224 8.48 -1.16 -11.78
C ILE A 224 9.17 -0.07 -10.97
N ALA A 225 8.46 0.46 -9.96
CA ALA A 225 9.03 1.34 -8.94
C ALA A 225 9.19 0.57 -7.62
N VAL A 226 10.42 0.41 -7.13
CA VAL A 226 10.70 -0.28 -5.86
C VAL A 226 11.07 0.72 -4.80
N THR A 227 10.39 0.66 -3.65
CA THR A 227 10.61 1.58 -2.53
C THR A 227 12.07 1.62 -2.06
N ASN A 228 12.50 2.78 -1.61
CA ASN A 228 13.72 2.99 -0.84
C ASN A 228 13.46 3.60 0.55
N VAL A 229 12.19 3.54 1.01
CA VAL A 229 11.74 4.07 2.29
C VAL A 229 11.35 2.92 3.23
N CYS A 230 12.11 2.79 4.33
CA CYS A 230 11.85 1.79 5.36
C CYS A 230 10.97 2.37 6.48
N THR A 231 9.89 1.67 6.84
CA THR A 231 8.99 2.06 7.93
C THR A 231 9.70 2.10 9.28
N HIS A 232 10.50 1.08 9.60
CA HIS A 232 11.25 0.99 10.85
C HIS A 232 12.37 2.04 10.97
N CYS A 233 13.03 2.41 9.86
CA CYS A 233 14.07 3.44 9.86
C CYS A 233 13.52 4.87 9.98
N ASN A 234 12.21 5.05 9.79
CA ASN A 234 11.52 6.34 9.79
C ASN A 234 10.36 6.40 10.81
N PRO A 235 10.57 6.06 12.09
CA PRO A 235 9.48 5.92 13.08
C PRO A 235 8.76 7.24 13.40
N ASP A 236 9.41 8.38 13.17
CA ASP A 236 8.81 9.70 13.37
C ASP A 236 7.83 10.07 12.25
N ILE A 237 7.93 9.42 11.08
CA ILE A 237 7.14 9.71 9.88
C ILE A 237 6.17 8.58 9.55
N LEU A 238 6.51 7.34 9.92
CA LEU A 238 5.76 6.13 9.55
C LEU A 238 5.52 5.24 10.78
N PHE A 239 4.35 4.61 10.86
CA PHE A 239 4.11 3.57 11.84
C PHE A 239 4.84 2.28 11.47
N SER A 240 5.44 1.61 12.46
CA SER A 240 6.14 0.34 12.29
C SER A 240 5.81 -0.62 13.42
N HIS A 241 5.39 -1.82 13.10
CA HIS A 241 5.17 -2.88 14.08
C HIS A 241 6.49 -3.35 14.71
N ARG A 242 7.56 -3.41 13.93
CA ARG A 242 8.89 -3.77 14.40
C ARG A 242 9.41 -2.80 15.46
N THR A 243 9.02 -1.52 15.37
CA THR A 243 9.45 -0.47 16.31
C THR A 243 8.69 -0.52 17.64
N THR A 244 7.36 -0.67 17.60
CA THR A 244 6.50 -0.47 18.79
C THR A 244 5.52 -1.61 19.06
N GLY A 245 5.61 -2.72 18.33
CA GLY A 245 4.70 -3.85 18.48
C GLY A 245 3.26 -3.45 18.15
N ASN A 246 2.34 -3.79 19.06
CA ASN A 246 0.92 -3.48 18.89
C ASN A 246 0.51 -2.06 19.30
N GLU A 247 1.38 -1.33 20.02
CA GLU A 247 1.13 0.05 20.45
C GLU A 247 1.44 1.05 19.33
N ARG A 248 0.59 1.06 18.30
CA ARG A 248 0.78 1.89 17.10
C ARG A 248 -0.51 2.11 16.32
N GLY A 249 -0.50 3.17 15.52
CA GLY A 249 -1.46 3.35 14.44
C GLY A 249 -1.15 2.47 13.21
N THR A 250 -1.87 2.74 12.15
CA THR A 250 -1.79 2.00 10.89
C THR A 250 -1.68 2.98 9.73
N LEU A 251 -0.70 2.76 8.87
CA LEU A 251 -0.58 3.42 7.58
C LEU A 251 -1.57 2.80 6.59
N SER A 252 -1.88 3.52 5.52
CA SER A 252 -2.69 2.97 4.44
C SER A 252 -2.17 3.36 3.07
N ALA A 253 -2.35 2.44 2.14
CA ALA A 253 -2.22 2.66 0.71
C ALA A 253 -3.60 2.95 0.13
N PHE A 254 -3.65 3.87 -0.83
CA PHE A 254 -4.86 4.31 -1.52
C PHE A 254 -4.63 4.30 -3.02
N LEU A 255 -5.59 3.79 -3.78
CA LEU A 255 -5.55 3.81 -5.23
C LEU A 255 -6.97 3.88 -5.81
N ALA A 256 -7.23 4.85 -6.65
CA ALA A 256 -8.53 5.06 -7.29
C ALA A 256 -8.37 5.52 -8.74
N LEU A 257 -9.20 5.00 -9.65
CA LEU A 257 -9.38 5.61 -10.97
C LEU A 257 -10.11 6.95 -10.82
N LYS A 258 -9.64 7.97 -11.53
CA LYS A 258 -10.32 9.27 -11.59
C LYS A 258 -11.69 9.14 -12.25
N LYS A 259 -12.66 9.91 -11.75
CA LYS A 259 -14.01 10.04 -12.33
C LYS A 259 -13.96 10.80 -13.64
#